data_6c2a9543d36d41dc1509c5f1c813c734
#
_entry.id   6c2a9543d36d41dc1509c5f1c813c734
#
_cell.length_a   1.000
_cell.length_b   1.000
_cell.length_c   1.000
_cell.angle_alpha   90.00
_cell.angle_beta   90.00
_cell.angle_gamma   90.00
#
_symmetry.space_group_name_H-M   'P 1'
#
loop_
_entity.id
_entity.type
_entity.pdbx_description
1 polymer ?
#
loop_
_entity_poly.entity_id
_entity_poly.type
_entity_poly.pdbx_seq_one_letter_code
_entity_poly.pdbx_strand_id
1 'polypeptide(L)'
;MLWLFTDARRLGDPLAAVARLPKGLSGVVFRHDGDPRRAELGRALARLCRARGLPMVVAGDWRLAAALRAGLHLRGGRKPGHAPPWRGLLTSSAHDMVELRRARRAGARLAFLSPAFATASHREVTPLGPARWGKLARAARITVAALGGIDGASVRRLPRRYCAGAGAIGALV
;
A
#
# COMPACT_ATOMS: atom_id res chain seq x y z
N MET A 1 0.17 -11.16 -4.16
CA MET A 1 -0.21 -9.96 -4.93
C MET A 1 0.86 -8.88 -4.76
N LEU A 2 1.24 -8.18 -5.84
CA LEU A 2 2.22 -7.08 -5.82
C LEU A 2 1.49 -5.74 -5.71
N TRP A 3 2.05 -4.78 -4.98
CA TRP A 3 1.47 -3.45 -4.82
C TRP A 3 2.51 -2.38 -5.12
N LEU A 4 2.28 -1.60 -6.16
CA LEU A 4 3.09 -0.43 -6.46
C LEU A 4 2.62 0.74 -5.59
N PHE A 5 3.50 1.23 -4.74
CA PHE A 5 3.30 2.50 -4.03
C PHE A 5 3.89 3.63 -4.88
N THR A 6 3.06 4.51 -5.39
CA THR A 6 3.55 5.66 -6.13
C THR A 6 4.16 6.70 -5.18
N ASP A 7 5.19 7.40 -5.66
CA ASP A 7 5.90 8.41 -4.88
C ASP A 7 6.47 9.47 -5.83
N ALA A 8 6.14 10.74 -5.60
CA ALA A 8 6.52 11.84 -6.49
C ALA A 8 8.05 12.05 -6.58
N ARG A 9 8.80 11.62 -5.58
CA ARG A 9 10.26 11.80 -5.52
C ARG A 9 11.06 10.63 -6.07
N ARG A 10 10.46 9.44 -6.15
CA ARG A 10 11.17 8.18 -6.43
C ARG A 10 10.68 7.45 -7.66
N LEU A 11 9.51 7.79 -8.14
CA LEU A 11 8.90 7.18 -9.31
C LEU A 11 8.75 8.25 -10.38
N GLY A 12 9.66 8.29 -11.35
CA GLY A 12 9.71 9.33 -12.38
C GLY A 12 8.43 9.39 -13.20
N ASP A 13 8.00 8.27 -13.80
CA ASP A 13 6.74 8.17 -14.54
C ASP A 13 5.84 7.09 -13.94
N PRO A 14 4.84 7.47 -13.12
CA PRO A 14 3.94 6.50 -12.51
C PRO A 14 2.99 5.83 -13.52
N LEU A 15 2.68 6.45 -14.66
CA LEU A 15 1.86 5.84 -15.69
C LEU A 15 2.61 4.71 -16.40
N ALA A 16 3.86 4.97 -16.80
CA ALA A 16 4.71 3.93 -17.39
C ALA A 16 4.95 2.77 -16.41
N ALA A 17 5.15 3.07 -15.13
CA ALA A 17 5.31 2.07 -14.10
C ALA A 17 4.06 1.18 -13.96
N VAL A 18 2.87 1.76 -13.88
CA VAL A 18 1.61 1.01 -13.81
C VAL A 18 1.34 0.23 -15.08
N ALA A 19 1.72 0.76 -16.25
CA ALA A 19 1.56 0.05 -17.52
C ALA A 19 2.36 -1.27 -17.59
N ARG A 20 3.47 -1.38 -16.87
CA ARG A 20 4.31 -2.59 -16.82
C ARG A 20 3.87 -3.63 -15.78
N LEU A 21 2.98 -3.27 -14.83
CA LEU A 21 2.56 -4.21 -13.79
C LEU A 21 1.84 -5.44 -14.36
N PRO A 22 2.07 -6.64 -13.82
CA PRO A 22 1.33 -7.84 -14.19
C PRO A 22 -0.18 -7.69 -13.91
N LYS A 23 -1.01 -7.96 -14.94
CA LYS A 23 -2.47 -7.97 -14.80
C LYS A 23 -2.93 -9.05 -13.82
N GLY A 24 -3.98 -8.75 -13.04
CA GLY A 24 -4.58 -9.71 -12.10
C GLY A 24 -3.75 -10.01 -10.86
N LEU A 25 -2.44 -9.71 -10.86
CA LEU A 25 -1.51 -9.99 -9.76
C LEU A 25 -1.01 -8.74 -9.05
N SER A 26 -1.45 -7.56 -9.48
CA SER A 26 -0.93 -6.29 -8.98
C SER A 26 -2.02 -5.33 -8.56
N GLY A 27 -1.66 -4.36 -7.71
CA GLY A 27 -2.49 -3.23 -7.31
C GLY A 27 -1.64 -1.96 -7.16
N VAL A 28 -2.31 -0.81 -7.00
CA VAL A 28 -1.67 0.50 -6.93
C VAL A 28 -2.12 1.24 -5.68
N VAL A 29 -1.16 1.72 -4.89
CA VAL A 29 -1.38 2.69 -3.81
C VAL A 29 -0.90 4.05 -4.29
N PHE A 30 -1.84 4.93 -4.61
CA PHE A 30 -1.55 6.27 -5.09
C PHE A 30 -1.26 7.23 -3.93
N ARG A 31 -0.01 7.68 -3.83
CA ARG A 31 0.46 8.50 -2.70
C ARG A 31 0.78 9.94 -3.05
N HIS A 32 1.28 10.30 -4.16
CA HIS A 32 1.68 11.65 -4.67
C HIS A 32 1.18 12.84 -3.82
N ASP A 33 1.52 12.82 -2.53
CA ASP A 33 1.11 13.85 -1.58
C ASP A 33 1.89 15.15 -1.88
N GLY A 34 1.20 16.28 -1.90
CA GLY A 34 1.80 17.58 -2.17
C GLY A 34 2.08 17.89 -3.65
N ASP A 35 1.80 16.96 -4.57
CA ASP A 35 1.89 17.24 -6.00
C ASP A 35 0.72 18.13 -6.44
N PRO A 36 0.95 19.33 -7.01
CA PRO A 36 -0.11 20.21 -7.46
C PRO A 36 -0.99 19.58 -8.55
N ARG A 37 -0.45 18.64 -9.34
CA ARG A 37 -1.19 17.89 -10.36
C ARG A 37 -1.73 16.57 -9.85
N ARG A 38 -1.77 16.35 -8.53
CA ARG A 38 -2.21 15.09 -7.92
C ARG A 38 -3.57 14.60 -8.42
N ALA A 39 -4.54 15.49 -8.57
CA ALA A 39 -5.88 15.12 -9.04
C ALA A 39 -5.89 14.71 -10.51
N GLU A 40 -5.14 15.38 -11.35
CA GLU A 40 -5.00 15.06 -12.79
C GLU A 40 -4.31 13.71 -12.98
N LEU A 41 -3.15 13.54 -12.36
CA LEU A 41 -2.40 12.28 -12.37
C LEU A 41 -3.23 11.12 -11.81
N GLY A 42 -3.97 11.37 -10.72
CA GLY A 42 -4.88 10.39 -10.14
C GLY A 42 -5.97 9.95 -11.12
N ARG A 43 -6.55 10.88 -11.88
CA ARG A 43 -7.54 10.54 -12.94
C ARG A 43 -6.93 9.68 -14.05
N ALA A 44 -5.72 10.03 -14.51
CA ALA A 44 -5.01 9.26 -15.53
C ALA A 44 -4.70 7.83 -15.04
N LEU A 45 -4.14 7.70 -13.84
CA LEU A 45 -3.85 6.41 -13.21
C LEU A 45 -5.12 5.57 -12.99
N ALA A 46 -6.20 6.19 -12.53
CA ALA A 46 -7.46 5.48 -12.31
C ALA A 46 -8.06 4.93 -13.60
N ARG A 47 -7.96 5.67 -14.73
CA ARG A 47 -8.35 5.17 -16.06
C ARG A 47 -7.49 3.97 -16.48
N LEU A 48 -6.18 4.10 -16.35
CA LEU A 48 -5.23 3.03 -16.70
C LEU A 48 -5.45 1.78 -15.84
N CYS A 49 -5.59 1.94 -14.51
CA CYS A 49 -5.84 0.82 -13.61
C CYS A 49 -7.14 0.08 -13.99
N ARG A 50 -8.24 0.81 -14.27
CA ARG A 50 -9.49 0.19 -14.73
C ARG A 50 -9.33 -0.58 -16.04
N ALA A 51 -8.68 0.02 -17.03
CA ALA A 51 -8.44 -0.63 -18.32
C ALA A 51 -7.58 -1.91 -18.19
N ARG A 52 -6.77 -2.00 -17.13
CA ARG A 52 -5.90 -3.14 -16.86
C ARG A 52 -6.46 -4.11 -15.82
N GLY A 53 -7.62 -3.84 -15.23
CA GLY A 53 -8.18 -4.65 -14.14
C GLY A 53 -7.34 -4.62 -12.86
N LEU A 54 -6.63 -3.51 -12.58
CA LEU A 54 -5.80 -3.34 -11.40
C LEU A 54 -6.57 -2.58 -10.32
N PRO A 55 -6.69 -3.10 -9.09
CA PRO A 55 -7.23 -2.33 -7.98
C PRO A 55 -6.32 -1.14 -7.67
N MET A 56 -6.93 0.02 -7.47
CA MET A 56 -6.26 1.25 -7.06
C MET A 56 -6.85 1.76 -5.75
N VAL A 57 -6.00 2.21 -4.84
CA VAL A 57 -6.40 2.90 -3.60
C VAL A 57 -5.67 4.24 -3.51
N VAL A 58 -6.34 5.26 -2.97
CA VAL A 58 -5.78 6.60 -2.77
C VAL A 58 -5.38 6.78 -1.30
N ALA A 59 -4.16 7.23 -1.05
CA ALA A 59 -3.67 7.39 0.30
C ALA A 59 -4.15 8.71 0.94
N GLY A 60 -4.80 8.60 2.10
CA GLY A 60 -5.10 9.71 3.00
C GLY A 60 -6.16 10.70 2.53
N ASP A 61 -6.69 10.57 1.32
CA ASP A 61 -7.65 11.50 0.74
C ASP A 61 -8.92 10.78 0.26
N TRP A 62 -9.93 10.77 1.12
CA TRP A 62 -11.19 10.09 0.82
C TRP A 62 -12.02 10.80 -0.28
N ARG A 63 -11.90 12.14 -0.41
CA ARG A 63 -12.61 12.90 -1.45
C ARG A 63 -12.07 12.54 -2.83
N LEU A 64 -10.75 12.53 -2.96
CA LEU A 64 -10.10 12.11 -4.20
C LEU A 64 -10.40 10.62 -4.51
N ALA A 65 -10.34 9.75 -3.49
CA ALA A 65 -10.67 8.33 -3.66
C ALA A 65 -12.11 8.15 -4.20
N ALA A 66 -13.08 8.88 -3.64
CA ALA A 66 -14.47 8.87 -4.12
C ALA A 66 -14.60 9.40 -5.54
N ALA A 67 -14.01 10.55 -5.85
CA ALA A 67 -14.02 11.15 -7.19
C ALA A 67 -13.43 10.25 -8.25
N LEU A 68 -12.41 9.47 -7.90
CA LEU A 68 -11.74 8.52 -8.78
C LEU A 68 -12.44 7.15 -8.84
N ARG A 69 -13.48 6.90 -8.04
CA ARG A 69 -14.08 5.57 -7.82
C ARG A 69 -13.01 4.52 -7.48
N ALA A 70 -12.01 4.92 -6.69
CA ALA A 70 -10.91 4.09 -6.22
C ALA A 70 -11.15 3.66 -4.76
N GLY A 71 -10.36 2.74 -4.24
CA GLY A 71 -10.33 2.42 -2.82
C GLY A 71 -9.62 3.51 -2.00
N LEU A 72 -9.65 3.37 -0.69
CA LEU A 72 -8.98 4.27 0.25
C LEU A 72 -7.84 3.55 1.00
N HIS A 73 -6.69 4.20 1.11
CA HIS A 73 -5.57 3.71 1.92
C HIS A 73 -5.39 4.59 3.16
N LEU A 74 -5.56 3.98 4.33
CA LEU A 74 -5.39 4.62 5.63
C LEU A 74 -3.91 4.67 6.03
N ARG A 75 -3.55 5.66 6.84
CA ARG A 75 -2.23 5.77 7.46
C ARG A 75 -2.30 5.34 8.92
N GLY A 76 -1.61 4.26 9.27
CA GLY A 76 -1.63 3.71 10.63
C GLY A 76 -3.04 3.35 11.14
N GLY A 77 -3.96 2.98 10.24
CA GLY A 77 -5.35 2.67 10.56
C GLY A 77 -6.23 3.89 10.88
N ARG A 78 -5.73 5.11 10.69
CA ARG A 78 -6.48 6.34 11.01
C ARG A 78 -7.36 6.74 9.83
N LYS A 79 -8.65 6.95 10.09
CA LYS A 79 -9.56 7.52 9.08
C LYS A 79 -9.24 9.00 8.88
N PRO A 80 -9.18 9.49 7.63
CA PRO A 80 -8.90 10.90 7.38
C PRO A 80 -10.11 11.77 7.71
N GLY A 81 -10.00 12.63 8.73
CA GLY A 81 -11.02 13.62 9.13
C GLY A 81 -12.41 13.02 9.28
N HIS A 82 -13.43 13.75 8.80
CA HIS A 82 -14.82 13.34 8.81
C HIS A 82 -15.20 12.44 7.62
N ALA A 83 -14.33 11.46 7.28
CA ALA A 83 -14.63 10.52 6.20
C ALA A 83 -15.89 9.71 6.53
N PRO A 84 -16.85 9.60 5.60
CA PRO A 84 -18.02 8.75 5.79
C PRO A 84 -17.64 7.28 5.83
N PRO A 85 -18.56 6.38 6.22
CA PRO A 85 -18.33 4.95 6.11
C PRO A 85 -17.90 4.57 4.69
N TRP A 86 -16.72 3.92 4.55
CA TRP A 86 -16.15 3.58 3.25
C TRP A 86 -16.67 2.22 2.79
N ARG A 87 -17.32 2.18 1.63
CA ARG A 87 -17.90 0.95 1.06
C ARG A 87 -17.00 0.23 0.05
N GLY A 88 -15.93 0.89 -0.41
CA GLY A 88 -14.96 0.32 -1.36
C GLY A 88 -13.82 -0.43 -0.70
N LEU A 89 -12.80 -0.78 -1.50
CA LEU A 89 -11.57 -1.38 -0.99
C LEU A 89 -10.90 -0.43 0.01
N LEU A 90 -10.69 -0.91 1.23
CA LEU A 90 -10.00 -0.20 2.29
C LEU A 90 -8.71 -0.94 2.64
N THR A 91 -7.58 -0.26 2.54
CA THR A 91 -6.28 -0.77 2.94
C THR A 91 -5.64 0.16 3.96
N SER A 92 -4.56 -0.25 4.61
CA SER A 92 -3.84 0.59 5.58
C SER A 92 -2.35 0.31 5.59
N SER A 93 -1.52 1.32 5.90
CA SER A 93 -0.18 1.06 6.43
C SER A 93 -0.27 0.69 7.92
N ALA A 94 0.73 -0.04 8.42
CA ALA A 94 0.91 -0.32 9.83
C ALA A 94 2.39 -0.58 10.14
N HIS A 95 2.84 -0.19 11.35
CA HIS A 95 4.22 -0.36 11.80
C HIS A 95 4.32 -1.28 13.03
N ASP A 96 3.20 -1.48 13.71
CA ASP A 96 3.10 -2.27 14.93
C ASP A 96 1.71 -2.93 15.08
N MET A 97 1.53 -3.65 16.19
CA MET A 97 0.27 -4.32 16.52
C MET A 97 -0.86 -3.34 16.82
N VAL A 98 -0.57 -2.17 17.35
CA VAL A 98 -1.60 -1.15 17.67
C VAL A 98 -2.22 -0.63 16.37
N GLU A 99 -1.37 -0.32 15.39
CA GLU A 99 -1.81 0.14 14.07
C GLU A 99 -2.52 -0.97 13.28
N LEU A 100 -2.06 -2.22 13.35
CA LEU A 100 -2.74 -3.36 12.75
C LEU A 100 -4.16 -3.55 13.33
N ARG A 101 -4.31 -3.47 14.65
CA ARG A 101 -5.61 -3.53 15.32
C ARG A 101 -6.51 -2.36 14.94
N ARG A 102 -5.93 -1.16 14.83
CA ARG A 102 -6.65 0.04 14.39
C ARG A 102 -7.13 -0.09 12.94
N ALA A 103 -6.26 -0.54 12.04
CA ALA A 103 -6.61 -0.82 10.65
C ALA A 103 -7.76 -1.82 10.53
N ARG A 104 -7.70 -2.91 11.30
CA ARG A 104 -8.78 -3.91 11.36
C ARG A 104 -10.09 -3.32 11.87
N ARG A 105 -10.07 -2.55 12.96
CA ARG A 105 -11.27 -1.88 13.51
C ARG A 105 -11.86 -0.85 12.53
N ALA A 106 -11.02 -0.20 11.73
CA ALA A 106 -11.44 0.72 10.68
C ALA A 106 -12.10 0.02 9.49
N GLY A 107 -12.04 -1.32 9.42
CA GLY A 107 -12.60 -2.12 8.33
C GLY A 107 -11.63 -2.33 7.15
N ALA A 108 -10.34 -2.09 7.33
CA ALA A 108 -9.36 -2.38 6.29
C ALA A 108 -9.31 -3.89 6.00
N ARG A 109 -9.27 -4.24 4.71
CA ARG A 109 -9.17 -5.63 4.23
C ARG A 109 -7.72 -6.09 4.08
N LEU A 110 -6.80 -5.16 3.92
CA LEU A 110 -5.37 -5.42 3.77
C LEU A 110 -4.56 -4.36 4.54
N ALA A 111 -3.59 -4.80 5.33
CA ALA A 111 -2.63 -3.94 5.97
C ALA A 111 -1.22 -4.18 5.41
N PHE A 112 -0.49 -3.11 5.11
CA PHE A 112 0.92 -3.16 4.73
C PHE A 112 1.78 -2.94 5.97
N LEU A 113 2.40 -4.01 6.46
CA LEU A 113 3.25 -3.98 7.65
C LEU A 113 4.69 -3.63 7.26
N SER A 114 5.19 -2.51 7.79
CA SER A 114 6.50 -1.92 7.43
C SER A 114 7.26 -1.36 8.64
N PRO A 115 8.60 -1.16 8.54
CA PRO A 115 9.44 -1.69 7.48
C PRO A 115 9.76 -3.18 7.72
N ALA A 116 9.56 -4.02 6.71
CA ALA A 116 9.88 -5.45 6.83
C ALA A 116 11.39 -5.67 6.88
N PHE A 117 12.13 -4.96 6.03
CA PHE A 117 13.61 -4.97 5.97
C PHE A 117 14.15 -3.54 5.93
N ALA A 118 15.45 -3.38 6.07
CA ALA A 118 16.12 -2.08 5.95
C ALA A 118 15.77 -1.42 4.60
N THR A 119 15.50 -0.13 4.63
CA THR A 119 15.08 0.61 3.45
C THR A 119 15.69 2.00 3.44
N ALA A 120 16.09 2.47 2.26
CA ALA A 120 16.61 3.82 2.08
C ALA A 120 15.60 4.91 2.43
N SER A 121 14.31 4.59 2.52
CA SER A 121 13.24 5.53 2.84
C SER A 121 13.16 5.95 4.30
N HIS A 122 13.61 5.08 5.20
CA HIS A 122 13.51 5.24 6.65
C HIS A 122 14.74 4.57 7.27
N ARG A 123 15.92 5.15 7.04
CA ARG A 123 17.21 4.60 7.52
C ARG A 123 17.31 4.57 9.03
N GLU A 124 16.62 5.49 9.70
CA GLU A 124 16.55 5.63 11.17
C GLU A 124 15.61 4.62 11.84
N VAL A 125 14.75 3.95 11.07
CA VAL A 125 13.78 3.01 11.63
C VAL A 125 14.32 1.58 11.59
N THR A 126 14.42 0.96 12.77
CA THR A 126 14.83 -0.45 12.87
C THR A 126 13.81 -1.36 12.16
N PRO A 127 14.23 -2.17 11.18
CA PRO A 127 13.35 -3.07 10.47
C PRO A 127 12.83 -4.19 11.40
N LEU A 128 11.65 -4.70 11.10
CA LEU A 128 11.04 -5.78 11.87
C LEU A 128 11.81 -7.11 11.73
N GLY A 129 12.35 -7.36 10.56
CA GLY A 129 12.93 -8.66 10.20
C GLY A 129 11.87 -9.77 10.10
N PRO A 130 12.22 -10.92 9.51
CA PRO A 130 11.26 -11.99 9.22
C PRO A 130 10.53 -12.54 10.45
N ALA A 131 11.23 -12.74 11.55
CA ALA A 131 10.68 -13.34 12.76
C ALA A 131 9.63 -12.44 13.44
N ARG A 132 9.98 -11.17 13.68
CA ARG A 132 9.07 -10.19 14.31
C ARG A 132 7.92 -9.86 13.39
N TRP A 133 8.20 -9.66 12.09
CA TRP A 133 7.18 -9.43 11.08
C TRP A 133 6.15 -10.59 11.07
N GLY A 134 6.61 -11.83 11.04
CA GLY A 134 5.77 -13.02 11.04
C GLY A 134 4.90 -13.16 12.31
N LYS A 135 5.46 -12.84 13.49
CA LYS A 135 4.69 -12.82 14.75
C LYS A 135 3.55 -11.80 14.69
N LEU A 136 3.83 -10.58 14.22
CA LEU A 136 2.83 -9.53 14.09
C LEU A 136 1.76 -9.89 13.05
N ALA A 137 2.17 -10.36 11.87
CA ALA A 137 1.24 -10.75 10.80
C ALA A 137 0.30 -11.88 11.23
N ARG A 138 0.82 -12.91 11.94
CA ARG A 138 0.01 -14.00 12.49
C ARG A 138 -1.03 -13.50 13.49
N ALA A 139 -0.67 -12.57 14.36
CA ALA A 139 -1.55 -12.06 15.42
C ALA A 139 -2.52 -10.95 14.94
N ALA A 140 -2.36 -10.43 13.72
CA ALA A 140 -3.06 -9.24 13.24
C ALA A 140 -4.57 -9.44 13.04
N ARG A 141 -5.02 -10.68 12.75
CA ARG A 141 -6.42 -11.01 12.39
C ARG A 141 -6.97 -10.12 11.27
N ILE A 142 -6.11 -9.75 10.33
CA ILE A 142 -6.37 -9.03 9.09
C ILE A 142 -5.37 -9.55 8.06
N THR A 143 -5.69 -9.50 6.79
CA THR A 143 -4.73 -9.84 5.73
C THR A 143 -3.54 -8.87 5.76
N VAL A 144 -2.31 -9.39 5.73
CA VAL A 144 -1.09 -8.58 5.83
C VAL A 144 -0.22 -8.77 4.59
N ALA A 145 0.25 -7.68 4.02
CA ALA A 145 1.29 -7.62 3.01
C ALA A 145 2.54 -6.95 3.58
N ALA A 146 3.69 -7.29 3.05
CA ALA A 146 4.95 -6.69 3.47
C ALA A 146 5.25 -5.40 2.71
N LEU A 147 5.86 -4.42 3.39
CA LEU A 147 6.34 -3.19 2.79
C LEU A 147 7.66 -2.76 3.45
N GLY A 148 8.51 -2.07 2.69
CA GLY A 148 9.81 -1.56 3.14
C GLY A 148 10.95 -2.58 3.01
N GLY A 149 11.93 -2.24 2.17
CA GLY A 149 13.09 -3.08 1.86
C GLY A 149 12.73 -4.40 1.16
N ILE A 150 11.64 -4.39 0.39
CA ILE A 150 11.16 -5.58 -0.34
C ILE A 150 11.72 -5.59 -1.75
N ASP A 151 12.33 -6.72 -2.08
CA ASP A 151 12.75 -7.16 -3.41
C ASP A 151 12.49 -8.66 -3.59
N GLY A 152 12.90 -9.23 -4.73
CA GLY A 152 12.68 -10.63 -5.05
C GLY A 152 13.38 -11.62 -4.11
N ALA A 153 14.49 -11.23 -3.46
CA ALA A 153 15.22 -12.07 -2.52
C ALA A 153 14.65 -11.94 -1.10
N SER A 154 14.46 -10.72 -0.63
CA SER A 154 14.01 -10.43 0.74
C SER A 154 12.59 -10.94 1.00
N VAL A 155 11.68 -10.83 0.03
CA VAL A 155 10.29 -11.31 0.18
C VAL A 155 10.22 -12.82 0.46
N ARG A 156 11.14 -13.61 -0.07
CA ARG A 156 11.20 -15.07 0.14
C ARG A 156 11.53 -15.45 1.57
N ARG A 157 12.13 -14.55 2.34
CA ARG A 157 12.50 -14.75 3.76
C ARG A 157 11.31 -14.57 4.70
N LEU A 158 10.20 -14.02 4.21
CA LEU A 158 8.98 -13.84 5.00
C LEU A 158 8.14 -15.13 5.05
N PRO A 159 7.44 -15.40 6.16
CA PRO A 159 6.60 -16.59 6.28
C PRO A 159 5.40 -16.51 5.31
N ARG A 160 5.44 -17.29 4.24
CA ARG A 160 4.45 -17.29 3.15
C ARG A 160 3.01 -17.42 3.63
N ARG A 161 2.78 -18.20 4.69
CA ARG A 161 1.45 -18.42 5.27
C ARG A 161 0.76 -17.13 5.74
N TYR A 162 1.53 -16.11 6.13
CA TYR A 162 1.01 -14.86 6.69
C TYR A 162 1.28 -13.65 5.80
N CYS A 163 1.97 -13.83 4.68
CA CYS A 163 2.31 -12.77 3.73
C CYS A 163 1.45 -12.89 2.47
N ALA A 164 0.37 -12.12 2.40
CA ALA A 164 -0.55 -12.13 1.28
C ALA A 164 -0.03 -11.39 0.03
N GLY A 165 1.08 -10.68 0.18
CA GLY A 165 1.70 -9.94 -0.91
C GLY A 165 2.80 -9.00 -0.44
N ALA A 166 3.30 -8.22 -1.38
CA ALA A 166 4.37 -7.27 -1.13
C ALA A 166 4.10 -5.93 -1.81
N GLY A 167 4.47 -4.84 -1.13
CA GLY A 167 4.46 -3.50 -1.66
C GLY A 167 5.88 -2.97 -1.87
N ALA A 168 6.10 -2.26 -2.95
CA ALA A 168 7.36 -1.57 -3.22
C ALA A 168 7.12 -0.25 -3.96
N ILE A 169 8.11 0.67 -3.90
CA ILE A 169 8.09 1.93 -4.65
C ILE A 169 8.85 1.74 -5.96
N GLY A 170 10.10 1.30 -5.94
CA GLY A 170 10.97 1.20 -7.11
C GLY A 170 11.31 -0.22 -7.56
N ALA A 171 11.18 -1.22 -6.70
CA ALA A 171 11.58 -2.60 -7.01
C ALA A 171 10.63 -3.36 -7.97
N LEU A 172 9.55 -2.71 -8.40
CA LEU A 172 8.56 -3.28 -9.35
C LEU A 172 8.60 -2.61 -10.73
N VAL A 173 9.56 -1.74 -10.99
CA VAL A 173 9.73 -0.97 -12.23
C VAL A 173 11.14 -1.02 -12.74
#